data_47d177b6c57f04df69ae64fa8f062862
#
_entry.id   47d177b6c57f04df69ae64fa8f062862
#
_cell.length_a   1.000
_cell.length_b   1.000
_cell.length_c   1.000
_cell.angle_alpha   90.00
_cell.angle_beta   90.00
_cell.angle_gamma   90.00
#
_symmetry.space_group_name_H-M   'P 1'
#
loop_
_entity.id
_entity.type
_entity.pdbx_description
1 polymer ?
#
loop_
_entity_poly.entity_id
_entity_poly.type
_entity_poly.pdbx_seq_one_letter_code
_entity_poly.pdbx_strand_id
1 'polypeptide(L)'
;IFYKVFMFIKDTRAEQVLKGIVLLFVITQISKIFKLHTLYWILIKTLDLGFIAALIIFQPELRAGLEYIGRTKFSFFSKNNISVSEEKLNKTIEEIIEALYSLSRQKIGALIILERHTKIGDIINTGTSIDGEVSRQLLINIFIPNTPLHDGAVVIRDSEIKAAACFLPL
;
A
#
# COMPACT_ATOMS: atom_id res chain seq x y z
N ILE A 1 4.79 -18.72 -14.67
CA ILE A 1 4.29 -18.32 -13.32
C ILE A 1 5.42 -18.48 -12.30
N PHE A 2 6.09 -19.63 -12.18
CA PHE A 2 7.18 -19.89 -11.24
C PHE A 2 8.36 -18.92 -11.38
N TYR A 3 8.77 -18.57 -12.60
CA TYR A 3 9.87 -17.65 -12.87
C TYR A 3 9.59 -16.22 -12.36
N LYS A 4 8.35 -15.72 -12.51
CA LYS A 4 7.96 -14.39 -12.00
C LYS A 4 7.90 -14.35 -10.46
N VAL A 5 7.45 -15.43 -9.82
CA VAL A 5 7.44 -15.55 -8.35
C VAL A 5 8.87 -15.58 -7.81
N PHE A 6 9.76 -16.34 -8.46
CA PHE A 6 11.17 -16.41 -8.09
C PHE A 6 11.90 -15.07 -8.24
N MET A 7 11.57 -14.29 -9.29
CA MET A 7 12.16 -12.97 -9.54
C MET A 7 11.68 -11.91 -8.53
N PHE A 8 10.49 -12.09 -7.96
CA PHE A 8 9.94 -11.17 -6.95
C PHE A 8 10.53 -11.41 -5.54
N ILE A 9 11.02 -12.62 -5.28
CA ILE A 9 11.66 -13.02 -4.02
C ILE A 9 13.16 -12.70 -4.02
N LYS A 10 13.77 -12.56 -5.21
CA LYS A 10 15.19 -12.23 -5.38
C LYS A 10 15.45 -10.84 -4.81
N ASP A 11 16.49 -10.73 -3.97
CA ASP A 11 16.94 -9.51 -3.29
C ASP A 11 16.10 -9.07 -2.08
N THR A 12 15.25 -9.95 -1.52
CA THR A 12 14.50 -9.66 -0.30
C THR A 12 15.02 -10.49 0.89
N ARG A 13 14.70 -10.03 2.11
CA ARG A 13 14.97 -10.83 3.34
C ARG A 13 14.30 -12.19 3.30
N ALA A 14 13.22 -12.32 2.54
CA ALA A 14 12.49 -13.56 2.30
C ALA A 14 13.36 -14.64 1.62
N GLU A 15 14.26 -14.27 0.71
CA GLU A 15 15.17 -15.22 0.04
C GLU A 15 16.10 -15.93 1.03
N GLN A 16 16.64 -15.18 1.99
CA GLN A 16 17.55 -15.75 2.99
C GLN A 16 16.83 -16.72 3.92
N VAL A 17 15.62 -16.37 4.37
CA VAL A 17 14.78 -17.24 5.21
C VAL A 17 14.38 -18.51 4.45
N LEU A 18 13.99 -18.39 3.18
CA LEU A 18 13.63 -19.54 2.35
C LEU A 18 14.80 -20.51 2.16
N LYS A 19 16.01 -20.00 1.89
CA LYS A 19 17.22 -20.81 1.80
C LYS A 19 17.51 -21.57 3.11
N GLY A 20 17.32 -20.90 4.25
CA GLY A 20 17.46 -21.52 5.58
C GLY A 20 16.46 -22.67 5.80
N ILE A 21 15.19 -22.47 5.44
CA ILE A 21 14.14 -23.50 5.55
C ILE A 21 14.45 -24.70 4.65
N VAL A 22 14.86 -24.46 3.40
CA VAL A 22 15.24 -25.53 2.46
C VAL A 22 16.42 -26.32 2.99
N LEU A 23 17.44 -25.65 3.54
CA LEU A 23 18.59 -26.32 4.15
C LEU A 23 18.18 -27.21 5.33
N LEU A 24 17.35 -26.70 6.24
CA LEU A 24 16.82 -27.47 7.38
C LEU A 24 16.02 -28.68 6.90
N PHE A 25 15.21 -28.53 5.86
CA PHE A 25 14.45 -29.63 5.27
C PHE A 25 15.37 -30.71 4.70
N VAL A 26 16.43 -30.34 3.98
CA VAL A 26 17.43 -31.30 3.45
C VAL A 26 18.13 -32.03 4.58
N ILE A 27 18.57 -31.34 5.62
CA ILE A 27 19.24 -31.96 6.79
C ILE A 27 18.27 -32.92 7.49
N THR A 28 17.00 -32.60 7.60
CA THR A 28 15.98 -33.47 8.20
C THR A 28 15.82 -34.76 7.40
N GLN A 29 15.81 -34.70 6.07
CA GLN A 29 15.74 -35.90 5.22
C GLN A 29 17.00 -36.77 5.34
N ILE A 30 18.17 -36.14 5.38
CA ILE A 30 19.43 -36.85 5.60
C ILE A 30 19.43 -37.58 6.96
N SER A 31 19.00 -36.93 8.04
CA SER A 31 18.88 -37.52 9.37
C SER A 31 17.95 -38.73 9.39
N LYS A 32 16.88 -38.72 8.61
CA LYS A 32 15.96 -39.85 8.44
C LYS A 32 16.64 -41.03 7.77
N ILE A 33 17.42 -40.81 6.70
CA ILE A 33 18.14 -41.85 5.96
C ILE A 33 19.16 -42.52 6.86
N PHE A 34 19.90 -41.73 7.66
CA PHE A 34 20.92 -42.27 8.60
C PHE A 34 20.31 -42.84 9.90
N LYS A 35 18.97 -42.92 10.01
CA LYS A 35 18.25 -43.45 11.19
C LYS A 35 18.62 -42.77 12.50
N LEU A 36 18.99 -41.50 12.45
CA LEU A 36 19.29 -40.64 13.61
C LEU A 36 18.00 -40.15 14.26
N HIS A 37 17.29 -41.04 15.00
CA HIS A 37 15.94 -40.79 15.49
C HIS A 37 15.82 -39.54 16.36
N THR A 38 16.76 -39.30 17.27
CA THR A 38 16.74 -38.14 18.17
C THR A 38 16.93 -36.83 17.41
N LEU A 39 17.90 -36.81 16.48
CA LEU A 39 18.17 -35.61 15.65
C LEU A 39 16.98 -35.30 14.72
N TYR A 40 16.42 -36.33 14.09
CA TYR A 40 15.23 -36.22 13.25
C TYR A 40 14.04 -35.64 14.04
N TRP A 41 13.80 -36.12 15.26
CA TRP A 41 12.72 -35.65 16.11
C TRP A 41 12.89 -34.16 16.47
N ILE A 42 14.10 -33.74 16.87
CA ILE A 42 14.41 -32.34 17.17
C ILE A 42 14.21 -31.44 15.92
N LEU A 43 14.71 -31.89 14.76
CA LEU A 43 14.62 -31.12 13.52
C LEU A 43 13.15 -30.94 13.07
N ILE A 44 12.31 -31.97 13.18
CA ILE A 44 10.88 -31.84 12.88
C ILE A 44 10.22 -30.81 13.80
N LYS A 45 10.48 -30.89 15.11
CA LYS A 45 9.93 -29.92 16.07
C LYS A 45 10.40 -28.49 15.78
N THR A 46 11.65 -28.35 15.36
CA THR A 46 12.20 -27.05 14.94
C THR A 46 11.51 -26.52 13.66
N LEU A 47 11.23 -27.41 12.68
CA LEU A 47 10.50 -27.03 11.47
C LEU A 47 9.05 -26.62 11.77
N ASP A 48 8.35 -27.32 12.67
CA ASP A 48 6.98 -26.97 13.08
C ASP A 48 6.92 -25.55 13.67
N LEU A 49 7.85 -25.23 14.60
CA LEU A 49 7.97 -23.89 15.18
C LEU A 49 8.45 -22.86 14.16
N GLY A 50 9.38 -23.25 13.29
CA GLY A 50 9.91 -22.41 12.22
C GLY A 50 8.85 -22.02 11.20
N PHE A 51 7.89 -22.90 10.91
CA PHE A 51 6.77 -22.61 10.05
C PHE A 51 5.87 -21.48 10.63
N ILE A 52 5.57 -21.54 11.93
CA ILE A 52 4.80 -20.50 12.61
C ILE A 52 5.56 -19.17 12.61
N ALA A 53 6.86 -19.20 12.92
CA ALA A 53 7.71 -18.01 12.88
C ALA A 53 7.79 -17.41 11.47
N ALA A 54 7.92 -18.24 10.44
CA ALA A 54 7.90 -17.79 9.05
C ALA A 54 6.57 -17.11 8.71
N LEU A 55 5.44 -17.66 9.13
CA LEU A 55 4.12 -17.09 8.88
C LEU A 55 3.97 -15.69 9.49
N ILE A 56 4.53 -15.48 10.68
CA ILE A 56 4.55 -14.17 11.35
C ILE A 56 5.47 -13.19 10.58
N ILE A 57 6.66 -13.64 10.16
CA ILE A 57 7.61 -12.81 9.42
C ILE A 57 7.04 -12.39 8.05
N PHE A 58 6.34 -13.30 7.37
CA PHE A 58 5.73 -13.05 6.07
C PHE A 58 4.31 -12.46 6.13
N GLN A 59 3.82 -12.12 7.31
CA GLN A 59 2.49 -11.53 7.47
C GLN A 59 2.25 -10.31 6.57
N PRO A 60 3.18 -9.31 6.45
CA PRO A 60 2.98 -8.17 5.57
C PRO A 60 2.92 -8.54 4.09
N GLU A 61 3.75 -9.50 3.64
CA GLU A 61 3.76 -9.97 2.26
C GLU A 61 2.50 -10.76 1.91
N LEU A 62 2.04 -11.62 2.83
CA LEU A 62 0.78 -12.35 2.67
C LEU A 62 -0.41 -11.39 2.60
N ARG A 63 -0.43 -10.37 3.46
CA ARG A 63 -1.47 -9.33 3.43
C ARG A 63 -1.47 -8.60 2.09
N ALA A 64 -0.31 -8.14 1.62
CA ALA A 64 -0.17 -7.46 0.33
C ALA A 64 -0.60 -8.35 -0.85
N GLY A 65 -0.23 -9.64 -0.82
CA GLY A 65 -0.64 -10.62 -1.83
C GLY A 65 -2.14 -10.87 -1.85
N LEU A 66 -2.78 -11.02 -0.68
CA LEU A 66 -4.22 -11.20 -0.56
C LEU A 66 -5.00 -9.96 -1.03
N GLU A 67 -4.51 -8.76 -0.68
CA GLU A 67 -5.06 -7.50 -1.17
C GLU A 67 -4.96 -7.39 -2.69
N TYR A 68 -3.84 -7.79 -3.29
CA TYR A 68 -3.66 -7.80 -4.74
C TYR A 68 -4.66 -8.75 -5.43
N ILE A 69 -4.87 -9.95 -4.90
CA ILE A 69 -5.84 -10.92 -5.43
C ILE A 69 -7.28 -10.41 -5.27
N GLY A 70 -7.59 -9.79 -4.12
CA GLY A 70 -8.91 -9.21 -3.84
C GLY A 70 -9.28 -8.08 -4.80
N ARG A 71 -8.30 -7.26 -5.19
CA ARG A 71 -8.50 -6.13 -6.13
C ARG A 71 -8.82 -6.58 -7.55
N THR A 72 -8.20 -7.65 -8.03
CA THR A 72 -8.31 -8.08 -9.43
C THR A 72 -9.73 -8.53 -9.81
N LYS A 73 -10.53 -9.01 -8.86
CA LYS A 73 -11.90 -9.48 -9.12
C LYS A 73 -12.96 -8.38 -9.13
N PHE A 74 -12.73 -7.22 -8.52
CA PHE A 74 -13.76 -6.18 -8.37
C PHE A 74 -13.75 -5.13 -9.49
N SER A 75 -12.65 -4.99 -10.24
CA SER A 75 -12.52 -4.01 -11.32
C SER A 75 -13.31 -4.38 -12.60
N PHE A 76 -13.78 -5.62 -12.73
CA PHE A 76 -14.52 -6.05 -13.93
C PHE A 76 -15.98 -5.55 -13.98
N PHE A 77 -16.55 -5.13 -12.85
CA PHE A 77 -17.98 -4.75 -12.76
C PHE A 77 -18.25 -3.24 -12.95
N SER A 78 -17.22 -2.38 -12.99
CA SER A 78 -17.39 -0.91 -13.06
C SER A 78 -17.16 -0.29 -14.44
N LYS A 79 -17.36 -1.03 -15.53
CA LYS A 79 -16.96 -0.59 -16.88
C LYS A 79 -18.01 0.23 -17.65
N ASN A 80 -19.09 0.71 -17.04
CA ASN A 80 -20.20 1.31 -17.78
C ASN A 80 -20.35 2.85 -17.72
N ASN A 81 -19.37 3.64 -17.18
CA ASN A 81 -19.47 5.09 -17.17
C ASN A 81 -18.15 5.78 -17.55
N ILE A 82 -17.54 5.38 -18.68
CA ILE A 82 -16.18 5.83 -19.03
C ILE A 82 -16.12 7.28 -19.53
N SER A 83 -17.09 7.74 -20.32
CA SER A 83 -17.00 9.07 -20.97
C SER A 83 -17.25 10.25 -20.02
N VAL A 84 -18.23 10.16 -19.13
CA VAL A 84 -18.53 11.23 -18.14
C VAL A 84 -17.43 11.31 -17.07
N SER A 85 -16.76 10.19 -16.81
CA SER A 85 -15.64 10.10 -15.85
C SER A 85 -14.37 10.77 -16.36
N GLU A 86 -14.07 10.70 -17.67
CA GLU A 86 -12.87 11.31 -18.26
C GLU A 86 -12.91 12.84 -18.29
N GLU A 87 -14.05 13.41 -18.63
CA GLU A 87 -14.21 14.87 -18.64
C GLU A 87 -14.11 15.47 -17.23
N LYS A 88 -14.76 14.82 -16.25
CA LYS A 88 -14.65 15.23 -14.83
C LYS A 88 -13.21 15.09 -14.32
N LEU A 89 -12.50 14.03 -14.72
CA LEU A 89 -11.11 13.81 -14.34
C LEU A 89 -10.18 14.88 -14.92
N ASN A 90 -10.33 15.21 -16.21
CA ASN A 90 -9.53 16.24 -16.88
C ASN A 90 -9.74 17.60 -16.22
N LYS A 91 -10.98 17.98 -15.94
CA LYS A 91 -11.28 19.21 -15.20
C LYS A 91 -10.62 19.22 -13.83
N THR A 92 -10.69 18.12 -13.09
CA THR A 92 -10.04 17.99 -11.78
C THR A 92 -8.52 18.18 -11.86
N ILE A 93 -7.88 17.61 -12.89
CA ILE A 93 -6.45 17.76 -13.11
C ILE A 93 -6.09 19.22 -13.40
N GLU A 94 -6.87 19.92 -14.23
CA GLU A 94 -6.66 21.34 -14.54
C GLU A 94 -6.77 22.19 -13.27
N GLU A 95 -7.79 21.99 -12.45
CA GLU A 95 -7.98 22.71 -11.17
C GLU A 95 -6.81 22.48 -10.20
N ILE A 96 -6.30 21.24 -10.12
CA ILE A 96 -5.13 20.92 -9.29
C ILE A 96 -3.89 21.64 -9.84
N ILE A 97 -3.64 21.58 -11.13
CA ILE A 97 -2.48 22.22 -11.77
C ILE A 97 -2.50 23.73 -11.52
N GLU A 98 -3.64 24.38 -11.73
CA GLU A 98 -3.78 25.82 -11.51
C GLU A 98 -3.58 26.19 -10.03
N ALA A 99 -4.09 25.38 -9.09
CA ALA A 99 -3.86 25.56 -7.67
C ALA A 99 -2.35 25.47 -7.33
N LEU A 100 -1.67 24.43 -7.83
CA LEU A 100 -0.24 24.22 -7.61
C LEU A 100 0.61 25.37 -8.18
N TYR A 101 0.30 25.87 -9.36
CA TYR A 101 0.98 27.05 -9.93
C TYR A 101 0.80 28.27 -9.03
N SER A 102 -0.41 28.50 -8.52
CA SER A 102 -0.70 29.64 -7.64
C SER A 102 0.07 29.54 -6.32
N LEU A 103 0.06 28.35 -5.67
CA LEU A 103 0.76 28.09 -4.42
C LEU A 103 2.27 28.19 -4.60
N SER A 104 2.81 27.63 -5.68
CA SER A 104 4.25 27.71 -6.02
C SER A 104 4.71 29.16 -6.17
N ARG A 105 3.96 30.01 -6.86
CA ARG A 105 4.28 31.45 -7.00
C ARG A 105 4.33 32.16 -5.64
N GLN A 106 3.50 31.74 -4.71
CA GLN A 106 3.43 32.29 -3.35
C GLN A 106 4.44 31.61 -2.41
N LYS A 107 5.22 30.62 -2.89
CA LYS A 107 6.15 29.81 -2.11
C LYS A 107 5.49 29.05 -0.95
N ILE A 108 4.22 28.67 -1.14
CA ILE A 108 3.46 27.87 -0.19
C ILE A 108 3.63 26.39 -0.55
N GLY A 109 4.06 25.56 0.42
CA GLY A 109 4.14 24.12 0.28
C GLY A 109 2.74 23.49 0.28
N ALA A 110 2.55 22.44 -0.52
CA ALA A 110 1.30 21.67 -0.55
C ALA A 110 1.60 20.18 -0.64
N LEU A 111 0.86 19.36 0.10
CA LEU A 111 0.92 17.91 0.05
C LEU A 111 -0.45 17.36 -0.33
N ILE A 112 -0.56 16.85 -1.55
CA ILE A 112 -1.80 16.32 -2.10
C ILE A 112 -1.63 14.83 -2.38
N ILE A 113 -2.53 14.02 -1.83
CA ILE A 113 -2.58 12.56 -2.04
C ILE A 113 -3.74 12.26 -2.96
N LEU A 114 -3.44 11.63 -4.09
CA LEU A 114 -4.46 11.10 -5.00
C LEU A 114 -4.70 9.63 -4.64
N GLU A 115 -5.81 9.34 -3.97
CA GLU A 115 -6.19 7.96 -3.69
C GLU A 115 -6.58 7.26 -4.98
N ARG A 116 -5.95 6.14 -5.26
CA ARG A 116 -6.26 5.32 -6.44
C ARG A 116 -6.93 4.02 -6.03
N HIS A 117 -6.22 2.91 -6.17
CA HIS A 117 -6.77 1.57 -5.89
C HIS A 117 -6.68 1.18 -4.41
N THR A 118 -5.67 1.66 -3.71
CA THR A 118 -5.49 1.39 -2.27
C THR A 118 -6.31 2.38 -1.47
N LYS A 119 -7.24 1.86 -0.68
CA LYS A 119 -8.03 2.69 0.23
C LYS A 119 -7.16 3.14 1.40
N ILE A 120 -7.18 4.43 1.68
CA ILE A 120 -6.41 5.08 2.75
C ILE A 120 -7.34 5.71 3.80
N GLY A 121 -8.41 4.98 4.13
CA GLY A 121 -9.41 5.43 5.10
C GLY A 121 -8.81 5.81 6.46
N ASP A 122 -7.79 5.06 6.91
CA ASP A 122 -7.10 5.35 8.17
C ASP A 122 -6.44 6.73 8.16
N ILE A 123 -5.85 7.15 7.02
CA ILE A 123 -5.26 8.49 6.86
C ILE A 123 -6.35 9.56 6.80
N ILE A 124 -7.43 9.32 6.04
CA ILE A 124 -8.57 10.24 5.94
C ILE A 124 -9.17 10.53 7.32
N ASN A 125 -9.31 9.51 8.16
CA ASN A 125 -9.85 9.63 9.51
C ASN A 125 -8.99 10.45 10.48
N THR A 126 -7.72 10.71 10.17
CA THR A 126 -6.85 11.59 10.97
C THR A 126 -7.08 13.06 10.69
N GLY A 127 -7.66 13.40 9.56
CA GLY A 127 -7.90 14.77 9.11
C GLY A 127 -9.31 15.28 9.36
N THR A 128 -9.57 16.46 8.84
CA THR A 128 -10.90 17.07 8.82
C THR A 128 -11.62 16.70 7.53
N SER A 129 -12.80 16.08 7.63
CA SER A 129 -13.64 15.73 6.47
C SER A 129 -14.13 16.99 5.78
N ILE A 130 -14.06 17.01 4.44
CA ILE A 130 -14.50 18.13 3.60
C ILE A 130 -15.61 17.67 2.66
N ASP A 131 -15.43 16.52 2.00
CA ASP A 131 -16.37 15.91 1.03
C ASP A 131 -16.88 16.91 -0.02
N GLY A 132 -15.94 17.66 -0.61
CA GLY A 132 -16.24 18.71 -1.61
C GLY A 132 -15.58 18.45 -2.95
N GLU A 133 -16.15 19.02 -4.03
CA GLU A 133 -15.51 18.96 -5.35
C GLU A 133 -14.15 19.67 -5.34
N VAL A 134 -13.20 19.09 -6.08
CA VAL A 134 -11.89 19.71 -6.28
C VAL A 134 -12.06 21.00 -7.06
N SER A 135 -11.59 22.11 -6.49
CA SER A 135 -11.48 23.39 -7.16
C SER A 135 -10.20 24.09 -6.75
N ARG A 136 -9.66 24.88 -7.68
CA ARG A 136 -8.48 25.71 -7.44
C ARG A 136 -8.60 26.54 -6.16
N GLN A 137 -9.75 27.19 -5.99
CA GLN A 137 -10.00 28.09 -4.87
C GLN A 137 -9.98 27.34 -3.54
N LEU A 138 -10.62 26.18 -3.49
CA LEU A 138 -10.67 25.35 -2.29
C LEU A 138 -9.28 24.85 -1.90
N LEU A 139 -8.50 24.34 -2.88
CA LEU A 139 -7.13 23.89 -2.64
C LEU A 139 -6.23 25.01 -2.15
N ILE A 140 -6.31 26.21 -2.76
CA ILE A 140 -5.52 27.36 -2.31
C ILE A 140 -5.91 27.73 -0.87
N ASN A 141 -7.20 27.81 -0.55
CA ASN A 141 -7.66 28.16 0.80
C ASN A 141 -7.22 27.13 1.86
N ILE A 142 -7.20 25.85 1.53
CA ILE A 142 -6.74 24.82 2.46
C ILE A 142 -5.27 25.01 2.82
N PHE A 143 -4.40 25.34 1.84
CA PHE A 143 -2.96 25.44 2.06
C PHE A 143 -2.48 26.83 2.48
N ILE A 144 -3.37 27.81 2.63
CA ILE A 144 -2.98 29.14 3.14
C ILE A 144 -2.38 28.98 4.55
N PRO A 145 -1.15 29.48 4.78
CA PRO A 145 -0.51 29.39 6.09
C PRO A 145 -1.33 30.03 7.22
N ASN A 146 -1.20 29.50 8.40
CA ASN A 146 -1.90 29.93 9.62
C ASN A 146 -3.43 29.68 9.61
N THR A 147 -3.92 28.77 8.79
CA THR A 147 -5.29 28.27 8.82
C THR A 147 -5.35 26.88 9.47
N PRO A 148 -6.47 26.43 10.05
CA PRO A 148 -6.55 25.11 10.69
C PRO A 148 -6.34 23.92 9.76
N LEU A 149 -6.49 24.09 8.45
CA LEU A 149 -6.44 22.99 7.47
C LEU A 149 -5.11 22.87 6.73
N HIS A 150 -4.17 23.81 6.91
CA HIS A 150 -2.94 23.89 6.11
C HIS A 150 -1.87 22.88 6.54
N ASP A 151 -1.91 22.42 7.78
CA ASP A 151 -0.89 21.54 8.37
C ASP A 151 -1.28 20.07 8.17
N GLY A 152 -0.74 19.47 7.12
CA GLY A 152 -1.00 18.10 6.74
C GLY A 152 -1.28 17.90 5.27
N ALA A 153 -1.76 16.72 4.91
CA ALA A 153 -2.07 16.34 3.54
C ALA A 153 -3.56 16.54 3.22
N VAL A 154 -3.83 16.88 1.96
CA VAL A 154 -5.17 16.82 1.36
C VAL A 154 -5.31 15.48 0.65
N VAL A 155 -6.40 14.76 0.89
CA VAL A 155 -6.72 13.50 0.21
C VAL A 155 -7.84 13.71 -0.79
N ILE A 156 -7.55 13.38 -2.06
CA ILE A 156 -8.50 13.45 -3.17
C ILE A 156 -8.84 12.02 -3.61
N ARG A 157 -10.13 11.73 -3.76
CA ARG A 157 -10.70 10.48 -4.29
C ARG A 157 -11.82 10.80 -5.25
N ASP A 158 -11.81 10.17 -6.43
CA ASP A 158 -12.88 10.29 -7.44
C ASP A 158 -13.29 11.74 -7.76
N SER A 159 -12.31 12.65 -7.91
CA SER A 159 -12.48 14.08 -8.16
C SER A 159 -13.11 14.88 -7.02
N GLU A 160 -13.05 14.36 -5.79
CA GLU A 160 -13.51 15.04 -4.58
C GLU A 160 -12.41 15.11 -3.52
N ILE A 161 -12.33 16.24 -2.81
CA ILE A 161 -11.50 16.36 -1.61
C ILE A 161 -12.23 15.65 -0.47
N LYS A 162 -11.67 14.53 0.01
CA LYS A 162 -12.27 13.78 1.11
C LYS A 162 -11.94 14.37 2.47
N ALA A 163 -10.68 14.74 2.69
CA ALA A 163 -10.25 15.36 3.93
C ALA A 163 -9.02 16.24 3.71
N ALA A 164 -8.79 17.17 4.61
CA ALA A 164 -7.59 18.00 4.71
C ALA A 164 -6.97 17.89 6.11
N ALA A 165 -5.75 18.42 6.27
CA ALA A 165 -4.97 18.28 7.50
C ALA A 165 -4.77 16.82 7.92
N CYS A 166 -4.63 15.90 6.94
CA CYS A 166 -4.42 14.49 7.20
C CYS A 166 -2.98 14.22 7.60
N PHE A 167 -2.79 13.37 8.61
CA PHE A 167 -1.47 12.99 9.12
C PHE A 167 -0.98 11.74 8.40
N LEU A 168 0.25 11.80 7.86
CA LEU A 168 0.93 10.66 7.26
C LEU A 168 1.90 10.06 8.27
N PRO A 169 1.78 8.76 8.61
CA PRO A 169 2.80 8.09 9.39
C PRO A 169 4.09 8.00 8.57
N LEU A 170 5.19 8.43 9.16
CA LEU A 170 6.55 8.29 8.61
C LEU A 170 7.07 6.87 8.82
#